data_dc117f0744d4741e4bf2ebd12b635a88
#
_entry.id   dc117f0744d4741e4bf2ebd12b635a88
#
_cell.length_a   1.000
_cell.length_b   1.000
_cell.length_c   1.000
_cell.angle_alpha   90.00
_cell.angle_beta   90.00
_cell.angle_gamma   90.00
#
_symmetry.space_group_name_H-M   'P 1'
#
loop_
_entity.id
_entity.type
_entity.pdbx_description
1 polymer ?
#
loop_
_entity_poly.entity_id
_entity_poly.type
_entity_poly.pdbx_seq_one_letter_code
_entity_poly.pdbx_strand_id
1 'polypeptide(L)'
;IRDRNILTSTIGDEIRLHYGPKSKVFGVSIKDRGAIAFAGHAGQAYWFSKAEGRFVTSTFYRDEYPDWVDAWNDNGRVGSYANTNWDLLLPPENYLFAERDDQPWETDFPGFGRTFPHNFGEADNKLYTTLLTLSPAGDEITVDFAKSLMVAEEVGQDDFPDFMSVSLSSTDYVGHIFGPSSLEAEDNMKRLDRTLADLLTFVDETVGLDETLVVLSADHGAPEAPGYLKTLGIEAKTFLFEQAEKTESFARLKERFGIGEELVGSFTNPYLYLDQAAIAAAGADRDEVEAAVAAELQGMRGIAYAVTSSALRRGAVPDTKISRAVRANFHPDRSGDIYVVFEPHWFVADFDGLTVASAHGSPWTYDSHVPVIFAGPGIEPQRVSRRVETVDVAATIATVMRTKLPSGAVGEPLG
;
A
#
# COMPACT_ATOMS: atom_id res chain seq x y z
N ILE A 1 -12.37 1.00 -0.07
CA ILE A 1 -12.69 -0.33 0.54
C ILE A 1 -13.89 -0.16 1.45
N ARG A 2 -14.74 -1.17 1.53
CA ARG A 2 -15.85 -1.22 2.51
C ARG A 2 -15.49 -2.27 3.56
N ASP A 3 -15.86 -2.03 4.80
CA ASP A 3 -15.71 -2.97 5.92
C ASP A 3 -16.16 -4.40 5.57
N ARG A 4 -17.31 -4.56 4.91
CA ARG A 4 -17.84 -5.84 4.42
C ARG A 4 -16.94 -6.58 3.41
N ASN A 5 -15.87 -5.92 2.91
CA ASN A 5 -14.88 -6.57 2.07
C ASN A 5 -13.82 -7.30 2.88
N ILE A 6 -13.70 -7.01 4.18
CA ILE A 6 -12.88 -7.77 5.12
C ILE A 6 -13.73 -8.95 5.59
N LEU A 7 -13.33 -10.17 5.25
CA LEU A 7 -14.11 -11.39 5.55
C LEU A 7 -13.74 -12.03 6.90
N THR A 8 -12.68 -11.56 7.51
CA THR A 8 -12.11 -12.12 8.75
C THR A 8 -12.06 -11.03 9.81
N SER A 9 -11.98 -11.41 11.08
CA SER A 9 -11.63 -10.45 12.12
C SER A 9 -10.21 -9.91 11.93
N THR A 10 -9.97 -8.71 12.41
CA THR A 10 -8.66 -8.06 12.49
C THR A 10 -8.10 -8.17 13.90
N ILE A 11 -6.83 -7.81 14.12
CA ILE A 11 -6.28 -7.74 15.47
C ILE A 11 -7.00 -6.71 16.34
N GLY A 12 -7.43 -5.60 15.77
CA GLY A 12 -8.26 -4.60 16.45
C GLY A 12 -9.59 -5.18 16.89
N ASP A 13 -10.25 -5.98 16.03
CA ASP A 13 -11.51 -6.67 16.39
C ASP A 13 -11.31 -7.61 17.57
N GLU A 14 -10.24 -8.41 17.57
CA GLU A 14 -9.98 -9.38 18.66
C GLU A 14 -9.66 -8.67 19.99
N ILE A 15 -8.93 -7.55 19.96
CA ILE A 15 -8.67 -6.72 21.14
C ILE A 15 -10.00 -6.18 21.69
N ARG A 16 -10.84 -5.60 20.83
CA ARG A 16 -12.14 -5.06 21.20
C ARG A 16 -13.08 -6.12 21.76
N LEU A 17 -13.09 -7.30 21.16
CA LEU A 17 -13.91 -8.44 21.62
C LEU A 17 -13.44 -8.99 22.96
N HIS A 18 -12.12 -9.00 23.22
CA HIS A 18 -11.54 -9.54 24.45
C HIS A 18 -11.73 -8.61 25.65
N TYR A 19 -11.38 -7.33 25.48
CA TYR A 19 -11.40 -6.33 26.56
C TYR A 19 -12.72 -5.57 26.67
N GLY A 20 -13.61 -5.73 25.70
CA GLY A 20 -14.95 -5.14 25.70
C GLY A 20 -14.97 -3.65 25.26
N PRO A 21 -16.09 -2.95 25.52
CA PRO A 21 -16.32 -1.62 24.95
C PRO A 21 -15.43 -0.50 25.50
N LYS A 22 -14.69 -0.74 26.54
CA LYS A 22 -13.73 0.22 27.10
C LYS A 22 -12.41 0.27 26.33
N SER A 23 -12.02 -0.85 25.70
CA SER A 23 -10.84 -0.89 24.84
C SER A 23 -11.13 -0.15 23.53
N LYS A 24 -10.34 0.83 23.19
CA LYS A 24 -10.51 1.68 22.01
C LYS A 24 -9.64 1.16 20.86
N VAL A 25 -10.19 1.17 19.66
CA VAL A 25 -9.50 0.67 18.47
C VAL A 25 -9.64 1.68 17.34
N PHE A 26 -8.52 2.20 16.83
CA PHE A 26 -8.50 3.23 15.81
C PHE A 26 -7.53 2.89 14.68
N GLY A 27 -7.94 3.26 13.45
CA GLY A 27 -7.08 3.27 12.28
C GLY A 27 -7.08 4.67 11.64
N VAL A 28 -5.89 5.23 11.41
CA VAL A 28 -5.71 6.55 10.80
C VAL A 28 -4.75 6.44 9.62
N SER A 29 -5.10 7.04 8.48
CA SER A 29 -4.27 7.02 7.27
C SER A 29 -4.70 8.12 6.29
N ILE A 30 -3.85 8.49 5.34
CA ILE A 30 -4.31 9.21 4.15
C ILE A 30 -5.05 8.31 3.15
N LYS A 31 -4.92 6.99 3.26
CA LYS A 31 -5.60 5.99 2.40
C LYS A 31 -6.70 5.30 3.19
N ASP A 32 -7.92 5.25 2.63
CA ASP A 32 -9.06 4.55 3.24
C ASP A 32 -8.73 3.12 3.65
N ARG A 33 -8.07 2.36 2.77
CA ARG A 33 -7.68 0.96 3.01
C ARG A 33 -6.70 0.81 4.17
N GLY A 34 -5.77 1.75 4.35
CA GLY A 34 -4.83 1.76 5.46
C GLY A 34 -5.51 1.96 6.81
N ALA A 35 -6.53 2.81 6.87
CA ALA A 35 -7.31 3.02 8.09
C ALA A 35 -8.28 1.87 8.37
N ILE A 36 -9.09 1.47 7.38
CA ILE A 36 -10.17 0.48 7.52
C ILE A 36 -9.62 -0.91 7.84
N ALA A 37 -8.53 -1.34 7.21
CA ALA A 37 -7.97 -2.68 7.41
C ALA A 37 -7.50 -2.92 8.85
N PHE A 38 -7.01 -1.88 9.52
CA PHE A 38 -6.57 -1.97 10.92
C PHE A 38 -7.70 -1.73 11.93
N ALA A 39 -8.62 -0.80 11.66
CA ALA A 39 -9.78 -0.59 12.50
C ALA A 39 -10.72 -1.79 12.53
N GLY A 40 -10.78 -2.54 11.43
CA GLY A 40 -11.64 -3.71 11.31
C GLY A 40 -13.12 -3.37 11.38
N HIS A 41 -13.90 -4.28 11.97
CA HIS A 41 -15.35 -4.15 12.10
C HIS A 41 -15.78 -3.51 13.42
N ALA A 42 -14.96 -3.65 14.48
CA ALA A 42 -15.29 -3.22 15.83
C ALA A 42 -14.59 -1.93 16.27
N GLY A 43 -13.62 -1.46 15.49
CA GLY A 43 -12.91 -0.20 15.73
C GLY A 43 -13.53 0.98 15.01
N GLN A 44 -12.73 2.04 14.83
CA GLN A 44 -13.10 3.24 14.09
C GLN A 44 -11.97 3.64 13.16
N ALA A 45 -12.29 4.01 11.92
CA ALA A 45 -11.33 4.40 10.90
C ALA A 45 -11.53 5.85 10.47
N TYR A 46 -10.43 6.58 10.35
CA TYR A 46 -10.39 7.92 9.78
C TYR A 46 -9.35 7.99 8.67
N TRP A 47 -9.71 8.59 7.54
CA TRP A 47 -8.78 8.76 6.43
C TRP A 47 -8.95 10.12 5.76
N PHE A 48 -7.89 10.57 5.09
CA PHE A 48 -7.90 11.86 4.42
C PHE A 48 -8.62 11.78 3.08
N SER A 49 -9.70 12.55 2.90
CA SER A 49 -10.40 12.73 1.63
C SER A 49 -9.69 13.81 0.80
N LYS A 50 -9.00 13.40 -0.27
CA LYS A 50 -8.39 14.36 -1.20
C LYS A 50 -9.43 15.26 -1.88
N ALA A 51 -10.65 14.76 -2.09
CA ALA A 51 -11.73 15.52 -2.71
C ALA A 51 -12.26 16.63 -1.80
N GLU A 52 -12.24 16.40 -0.48
CA GLU A 52 -12.79 17.32 0.51
C GLU A 52 -11.70 18.12 1.25
N GLY A 53 -10.44 17.67 1.18
CA GLY A 53 -9.32 18.29 1.91
C GLY A 53 -9.41 18.13 3.43
N ARG A 54 -10.03 17.03 3.92
CA ARG A 54 -10.31 16.82 5.34
C ARG A 54 -10.26 15.34 5.72
N PHE A 55 -10.10 15.03 7.00
CA PHE A 55 -10.30 13.68 7.49
C PHE A 55 -11.79 13.34 7.55
N VAL A 56 -12.11 12.15 7.08
CA VAL A 56 -13.46 11.61 6.99
C VAL A 56 -13.52 10.21 7.61
N THR A 57 -14.74 9.76 7.89
CA THR A 57 -15.04 8.38 8.26
C THR A 57 -16.23 7.87 7.43
N SER A 58 -16.68 6.67 7.71
CA SER A 58 -17.84 6.05 7.05
C SER A 58 -19.03 6.00 8.01
N THR A 59 -20.23 6.05 7.44
CA THR A 59 -21.49 5.76 8.17
C THR A 59 -21.56 4.33 8.74
N PHE A 60 -20.64 3.46 8.36
CA PHE A 60 -20.45 2.17 9.01
C PHE A 60 -19.91 2.32 10.44
N TYR A 61 -19.00 3.26 10.66
CA TYR A 61 -18.37 3.48 11.95
C TYR A 61 -19.14 4.47 12.81
N ARG A 62 -19.65 5.56 12.23
CA ARG A 62 -20.39 6.62 12.93
C ARG A 62 -21.42 7.29 12.02
N ASP A 63 -22.56 7.63 12.57
CA ASP A 63 -23.59 8.38 11.85
C ASP A 63 -23.23 9.86 11.71
N GLU A 64 -22.50 10.42 12.70
CA GLU A 64 -22.07 11.81 12.75
C GLU A 64 -20.59 11.88 13.17
N TYR A 65 -19.88 12.95 12.76
CA TYR A 65 -18.53 13.21 13.23
C TYR A 65 -18.53 13.58 14.71
N PRO A 66 -17.54 13.14 15.50
CA PRO A 66 -17.27 13.73 16.81
C PRO A 66 -16.87 15.20 16.66
N ASP A 67 -17.26 16.04 17.60
CA ASP A 67 -16.97 17.49 17.58
C ASP A 67 -15.47 17.79 17.38
N TRP A 68 -14.59 16.96 17.92
CA TRP A 68 -13.15 17.14 17.78
C TRP A 68 -12.66 16.90 16.34
N VAL A 69 -13.32 16.02 15.56
CA VAL A 69 -12.98 15.80 14.15
C VAL A 69 -13.33 17.02 13.31
N ASP A 70 -14.50 17.60 13.54
CA ASP A 70 -14.89 18.84 12.87
C ASP A 70 -13.98 19.99 13.30
N ALA A 71 -13.68 20.12 14.58
CA ALA A 71 -12.75 21.12 15.10
C ALA A 71 -11.35 20.99 14.49
N TRP A 72 -10.84 19.77 14.33
CA TRP A 72 -9.56 19.53 13.66
C TRP A 72 -9.62 19.89 12.16
N ASN A 73 -10.66 19.47 11.48
CA ASN A 73 -10.85 19.74 10.05
C ASN A 73 -10.95 21.26 9.76
N ASP A 74 -11.46 22.03 10.70
CA ASP A 74 -11.67 23.48 10.57
C ASP A 74 -10.50 24.31 11.15
N ASN A 75 -9.47 23.69 11.73
CA ASN A 75 -8.35 24.38 12.39
C ASN A 75 -7.35 25.04 11.42
N GLY A 76 -7.54 24.87 10.11
CA GLY A 76 -6.68 25.43 9.08
C GLY A 76 -5.35 24.68 8.83
N ARG A 77 -5.13 23.54 9.49
CA ARG A 77 -3.89 22.76 9.36
C ARG A 77 -3.58 22.39 7.91
N VAL A 78 -4.56 21.87 7.18
CA VAL A 78 -4.41 21.52 5.76
C VAL A 78 -4.12 22.79 4.94
N GLY A 79 -4.83 23.88 5.18
CA GLY A 79 -4.63 25.15 4.48
C GLY A 79 -3.28 25.82 4.76
N SER A 80 -2.60 25.48 5.84
CA SER A 80 -1.31 26.10 6.22
C SER A 80 -0.16 25.80 5.26
N TYR A 81 -0.29 24.80 4.42
CA TYR A 81 0.69 24.48 3.37
C TYR A 81 0.49 25.30 2.08
N ALA A 82 -0.61 26.05 1.95
CA ALA A 82 -0.88 26.84 0.75
C ALA A 82 0.21 27.88 0.50
N ASN A 83 0.65 27.99 -0.75
CA ASN A 83 1.73 28.86 -1.19
C ASN A 83 3.09 28.61 -0.48
N THR A 84 3.26 27.43 0.10
CA THR A 84 4.56 26.98 0.62
C THR A 84 5.18 25.92 -0.28
N ASN A 85 6.40 25.52 0.01
CA ASN A 85 7.13 24.52 -0.75
C ASN A 85 7.48 23.32 0.12
N TRP A 86 7.63 22.18 -0.52
CA TRP A 86 8.49 21.11 -0.04
C TRP A 86 9.91 21.43 -0.52
N ASP A 87 10.72 22.00 0.36
CA ASP A 87 12.15 22.28 0.16
C ASP A 87 12.96 21.12 0.73
N LEU A 88 14.23 20.99 0.34
CA LEU A 88 15.15 20.06 0.99
C LEU A 88 15.25 20.34 2.50
N LEU A 89 15.19 19.30 3.29
CA LEU A 89 15.27 19.37 4.77
C LEU A 89 16.66 19.77 5.26
N LEU A 90 17.68 19.33 4.54
CA LEU A 90 19.10 19.52 4.85
C LEU A 90 19.82 20.16 3.67
N PRO A 91 21.04 20.72 3.86
CA PRO A 91 21.89 21.12 2.75
C PRO A 91 22.16 19.97 1.77
N PRO A 92 22.27 20.24 0.45
CA PRO A 92 22.41 19.20 -0.58
C PRO A 92 23.55 18.20 -0.35
N GLU A 93 24.66 18.64 0.24
CA GLU A 93 25.80 17.79 0.58
C GLU A 93 25.50 16.66 1.59
N ASN A 94 24.34 16.69 2.21
CA ASN A 94 23.87 15.65 3.14
C ASN A 94 22.97 14.60 2.47
N TYR A 95 22.84 14.64 1.14
CA TYR A 95 22.03 13.69 0.37
C TYR A 95 22.90 12.83 -0.54
N LEU A 96 22.59 11.54 -0.59
CA LEU A 96 23.22 10.58 -1.51
C LEU A 96 22.82 10.87 -2.97
N PHE A 97 21.61 11.38 -3.17
CA PHE A 97 21.02 11.59 -4.48
C PHE A 97 20.95 13.07 -4.89
N ALA A 98 21.71 13.97 -4.25
CA ALA A 98 21.71 15.40 -4.55
C ALA A 98 21.93 15.75 -6.05
N GLU A 99 22.72 14.92 -6.76
CA GLU A 99 23.01 15.10 -8.19
C GLU A 99 21.89 14.56 -9.11
N ARG A 100 20.75 14.13 -8.54
CA ARG A 100 19.67 13.43 -9.25
C ARG A 100 18.32 14.12 -9.14
N ASP A 101 18.28 15.42 -9.02
CA ASP A 101 17.07 16.24 -8.83
C ASP A 101 16.20 16.38 -10.10
N ASP A 102 16.61 16.01 -11.28
CA ASP A 102 15.79 16.06 -12.51
C ASP A 102 16.07 14.83 -13.35
N GLN A 103 15.32 13.80 -13.14
CA GLN A 103 15.53 12.56 -13.87
C GLN A 103 14.40 12.27 -14.86
N PRO A 104 14.70 11.87 -16.10
CA PRO A 104 13.70 11.67 -17.14
C PRO A 104 12.76 10.46 -16.88
N TRP A 105 13.08 9.61 -15.90
CA TRP A 105 12.23 8.49 -15.50
C TRP A 105 11.28 8.82 -14.35
N GLU A 106 11.43 9.97 -13.72
CA GLU A 106 10.50 10.48 -12.72
C GLU A 106 9.22 10.98 -13.38
N THR A 107 8.12 10.87 -12.68
CA THR A 107 6.84 11.37 -13.17
C THR A 107 6.82 12.90 -13.07
N ASP A 108 6.67 13.56 -14.20
CA ASP A 108 6.42 15.01 -14.23
C ASP A 108 4.97 15.27 -13.81
N PHE A 109 4.74 15.28 -12.48
CA PHE A 109 3.39 15.43 -11.97
C PHE A 109 2.92 16.89 -12.13
N PRO A 110 1.71 17.13 -12.70
CA PRO A 110 1.21 18.46 -12.98
C PRO A 110 1.21 19.37 -11.73
N GLY A 111 1.88 20.49 -11.82
CA GLY A 111 2.01 21.50 -10.76
C GLY A 111 3.06 21.19 -9.70
N PHE A 112 3.69 20.02 -9.74
CA PHE A 112 4.75 19.63 -8.80
C PHE A 112 6.12 19.57 -9.48
N GLY A 113 6.17 19.03 -10.71
CA GLY A 113 7.41 18.85 -11.46
C GLY A 113 8.28 17.72 -10.87
N ARG A 114 9.55 17.71 -11.29
CA ARG A 114 10.56 16.70 -10.90
C ARG A 114 11.73 17.30 -10.14
N THR A 115 11.68 18.57 -9.78
CA THR A 115 12.80 19.27 -9.17
C THR A 115 12.40 20.05 -7.94
N PHE A 116 13.27 20.05 -6.93
CA PHE A 116 13.10 20.94 -5.79
C PHE A 116 13.26 22.42 -6.19
N PRO A 117 12.50 23.34 -5.55
CA PRO A 117 11.45 23.09 -4.56
C PRO A 117 10.11 22.70 -5.21
N HIS A 118 9.35 21.80 -4.58
CA HIS A 118 8.03 21.43 -5.03
C HIS A 118 6.97 22.35 -4.41
N ASN A 119 6.34 23.21 -5.20
CA ASN A 119 5.35 24.16 -4.70
C ASN A 119 3.97 23.52 -4.56
N PHE A 120 3.30 23.71 -3.43
CA PHE A 120 1.95 23.18 -3.20
C PHE A 120 0.85 23.99 -3.90
N GLY A 121 1.13 25.22 -4.31
CA GLY A 121 0.17 26.11 -4.93
C GLY A 121 -0.85 26.69 -3.96
N GLU A 122 -1.92 27.25 -4.50
CA GLU A 122 -3.01 27.85 -3.73
C GLU A 122 -3.97 26.77 -3.20
N ALA A 123 -4.61 27.02 -2.06
CA ALA A 123 -5.51 26.05 -1.42
C ALA A 123 -6.75 25.69 -2.25
N ASP A 124 -7.17 26.55 -3.19
CA ASP A 124 -8.29 26.32 -4.11
C ASP A 124 -7.89 25.60 -5.41
N ASN A 125 -6.59 25.31 -5.58
CA ASN A 125 -6.12 24.50 -6.70
C ASN A 125 -6.66 23.07 -6.57
N LYS A 126 -7.25 22.55 -7.64
CA LYS A 126 -7.84 21.19 -7.68
C LYS A 126 -6.85 20.07 -7.32
N LEU A 127 -5.56 20.29 -7.52
CA LEU A 127 -4.52 19.31 -7.20
C LEU A 127 -3.90 19.52 -5.81
N TYR A 128 -4.23 20.60 -5.12
CA TYR A 128 -3.60 20.98 -3.85
C TYR A 128 -3.52 19.82 -2.84
N THR A 129 -4.65 19.24 -2.52
CA THR A 129 -4.72 18.10 -1.59
C THR A 129 -4.00 16.85 -2.09
N THR A 130 -4.00 16.64 -3.41
CA THR A 130 -3.21 15.57 -4.01
C THR A 130 -1.72 15.83 -3.83
N LEU A 131 -1.23 17.04 -4.08
CA LEU A 131 0.18 17.41 -3.90
C LEU A 131 0.63 17.22 -2.45
N LEU A 132 -0.22 17.55 -1.47
CA LEU A 132 0.07 17.27 -0.06
C LEU A 132 0.29 15.77 0.19
N THR A 133 -0.54 14.91 -0.40
CA THR A 133 -0.40 13.45 -0.21
C THR A 133 0.78 12.85 -0.96
N LEU A 134 1.30 13.50 -2.00
CA LEU A 134 2.49 13.12 -2.76
C LEU A 134 3.80 13.65 -2.15
N SER A 135 3.76 14.08 -0.91
CA SER A 135 4.87 14.72 -0.21
C SER A 135 4.86 14.36 1.27
N PRO A 136 5.90 14.67 2.04
CA PRO A 136 5.93 14.47 3.49
C PRO A 136 4.77 15.12 4.26
N ALA A 137 4.16 16.18 3.69
CA ALA A 137 3.03 16.87 4.30
C ALA A 137 1.85 15.94 4.61
N GLY A 138 1.59 14.92 3.77
CA GLY A 138 0.52 13.96 4.04
C GLY A 138 0.76 13.12 5.29
N ASP A 139 2.00 12.71 5.55
CA ASP A 139 2.35 11.97 6.77
C ASP A 139 2.34 12.89 8.00
N GLU A 140 2.81 14.14 7.87
CA GLU A 140 2.75 15.15 8.93
C GLU A 140 1.29 15.46 9.33
N ILE A 141 0.38 15.62 8.37
CA ILE A 141 -1.05 15.82 8.59
C ILE A 141 -1.67 14.59 9.28
N THR A 142 -1.26 13.39 8.88
CA THR A 142 -1.76 12.14 9.45
C THR A 142 -1.38 12.01 10.92
N VAL A 143 -0.13 12.32 11.27
CA VAL A 143 0.35 12.29 12.65
C VAL A 143 -0.32 13.38 13.50
N ASP A 144 -0.48 14.59 12.96
CA ASP A 144 -1.17 15.68 13.66
C ASP A 144 -2.64 15.30 14.00
N PHE A 145 -3.35 14.68 13.04
CA PHE A 145 -4.70 14.15 13.30
C PHE A 145 -4.70 13.02 14.33
N ALA A 146 -3.75 12.08 14.23
CA ALA A 146 -3.63 10.96 15.17
C ALA A 146 -3.35 11.43 16.60
N LYS A 147 -2.50 12.45 16.81
CA LYS A 147 -2.25 13.07 18.11
C LYS A 147 -3.52 13.71 18.69
N SER A 148 -4.27 14.41 17.85
CA SER A 148 -5.55 15.01 18.26
C SER A 148 -6.59 13.96 18.63
N LEU A 149 -6.65 12.84 17.88
CA LEU A 149 -7.48 11.69 18.21
C LEU A 149 -7.09 11.09 19.57
N MET A 150 -5.79 10.88 19.83
CA MET A 150 -5.33 10.32 21.11
C MET A 150 -5.79 11.16 22.30
N VAL A 151 -5.70 12.47 22.19
CA VAL A 151 -6.16 13.40 23.26
C VAL A 151 -7.68 13.33 23.43
N ALA A 152 -8.41 13.47 22.34
CA ALA A 152 -9.87 13.59 22.38
C ALA A 152 -10.59 12.31 22.80
N GLU A 153 -10.03 11.17 22.42
CA GLU A 153 -10.59 9.85 22.76
C GLU A 153 -9.89 9.20 23.97
N GLU A 154 -8.96 9.93 24.62
CA GLU A 154 -8.21 9.47 25.81
C GLU A 154 -7.55 8.10 25.58
N VAL A 155 -6.88 7.92 24.42
CA VAL A 155 -6.24 6.64 24.04
C VAL A 155 -5.06 6.35 24.96
N GLY A 156 -5.04 5.15 25.56
CA GLY A 156 -4.00 4.71 26.50
C GLY A 156 -4.05 5.39 27.88
N GLN A 157 -5.17 6.04 28.25
CA GLN A 157 -5.29 6.80 29.48
C GLN A 157 -6.22 6.16 30.54
N ASP A 158 -6.54 4.88 30.37
CA ASP A 158 -7.30 4.09 31.35
C ASP A 158 -6.69 2.70 31.58
N ASP A 159 -7.32 1.86 32.40
CA ASP A 159 -6.83 0.51 32.75
C ASP A 159 -7.03 -0.55 31.64
N PHE A 160 -7.58 -0.16 30.48
CA PHE A 160 -7.89 -1.06 29.37
C PHE A 160 -6.92 -0.85 28.22
N PRO A 161 -6.36 -1.94 27.64
CA PRO A 161 -5.48 -1.80 26.50
C PRO A 161 -6.22 -1.26 25.27
N ASP A 162 -5.67 -0.23 24.67
CA ASP A 162 -6.15 0.35 23.43
C ASP A 162 -5.27 -0.08 22.23
N PHE A 163 -5.78 0.06 21.03
CA PHE A 163 -5.03 -0.18 19.79
C PHE A 163 -5.20 1.00 18.83
N MET A 164 -4.08 1.55 18.39
CA MET A 164 -4.08 2.58 17.35
C MET A 164 -3.08 2.23 16.24
N SER A 165 -3.55 2.25 15.00
CA SER A 165 -2.71 2.14 13.82
C SER A 165 -2.65 3.48 13.11
N VAL A 166 -1.43 3.94 12.81
CA VAL A 166 -1.15 5.13 11.99
C VAL A 166 -0.40 4.69 10.75
N SER A 167 -1.06 4.78 9.58
CA SER A 167 -0.46 4.41 8.30
C SER A 167 0.10 5.64 7.59
N LEU A 168 1.42 5.75 7.54
CA LEU A 168 2.17 6.85 6.92
C LEU A 168 2.38 6.55 5.43
N SER A 169 1.37 6.86 4.62
CA SER A 169 1.26 6.37 3.25
C SER A 169 1.82 7.33 2.19
N SER A 170 2.33 8.51 2.56
CA SER A 170 2.96 9.44 1.62
C SER A 170 4.25 8.88 1.06
N THR A 171 5.00 8.12 1.84
CA THR A 171 6.25 7.47 1.40
C THR A 171 6.03 6.59 0.17
N ASP A 172 4.93 5.83 0.12
CA ASP A 172 4.55 5.03 -1.04
C ASP A 172 4.26 5.91 -2.26
N TYR A 173 3.49 6.98 -2.09
CA TYR A 173 3.20 7.91 -3.19
C TYR A 173 4.46 8.60 -3.74
N VAL A 174 5.38 9.03 -2.87
CA VAL A 174 6.67 9.60 -3.29
C VAL A 174 7.47 8.57 -4.10
N GLY A 175 7.50 7.32 -3.64
CA GLY A 175 8.13 6.21 -4.35
C GLY A 175 7.54 5.96 -5.74
N HIS A 176 6.20 6.06 -5.88
CA HIS A 176 5.55 5.92 -7.18
C HIS A 176 5.92 7.04 -8.16
N ILE A 177 5.99 8.29 -7.69
CA ILE A 177 6.20 9.48 -8.54
C ILE A 177 7.66 9.65 -8.93
N PHE A 178 8.58 9.49 -7.99
CA PHE A 178 10.00 9.81 -8.19
C PHE A 178 10.90 8.56 -8.24
N GLY A 179 10.44 7.44 -7.70
CA GLY A 179 11.22 6.22 -7.54
C GLY A 179 11.99 6.18 -6.21
N PRO A 180 12.35 4.97 -5.71
CA PRO A 180 13.00 4.81 -4.41
C PRO A 180 14.37 5.45 -4.28
N SER A 181 15.14 5.55 -5.37
CA SER A 181 16.49 6.16 -5.40
C SER A 181 16.48 7.57 -6.00
N SER A 182 15.47 8.36 -5.69
CA SER A 182 15.35 9.78 -6.02
C SER A 182 15.78 10.68 -4.85
N LEU A 183 16.04 11.94 -5.12
CA LEU A 183 16.31 12.95 -4.09
C LEU A 183 15.08 13.17 -3.21
N GLU A 184 13.89 13.14 -3.81
CA GLU A 184 12.60 13.28 -3.12
C GLU A 184 12.35 12.12 -2.16
N ALA A 185 12.61 10.89 -2.58
CA ALA A 185 12.45 9.73 -1.71
C ALA A 185 13.43 9.78 -0.52
N GLU A 186 14.68 10.23 -0.75
CA GLU A 186 15.65 10.40 0.33
C GLU A 186 15.23 11.52 1.30
N ASP A 187 14.78 12.67 0.81
CA ASP A 187 14.29 13.76 1.67
C ASP A 187 13.05 13.34 2.45
N ASN A 188 12.11 12.66 1.78
CA ASN A 188 10.92 12.12 2.44
C ASN A 188 11.26 11.16 3.58
N MET A 189 12.22 10.26 3.40
CA MET A 189 12.66 9.34 4.47
C MET A 189 13.28 10.08 5.67
N LYS A 190 14.06 11.14 5.42
CA LYS A 190 14.62 11.98 6.49
C LYS A 190 13.53 12.76 7.25
N ARG A 191 12.47 13.17 6.56
CA ARG A 191 11.29 13.82 7.18
C ARG A 191 10.41 12.82 7.91
N LEU A 192 10.23 11.62 7.36
CA LEU A 192 9.51 10.53 8.03
C LEU A 192 10.14 10.18 9.38
N ASP A 193 11.48 10.14 9.47
CA ASP A 193 12.19 9.93 10.74
C ASP A 193 11.81 11.00 11.78
N ARG A 194 11.74 12.29 11.37
CA ARG A 194 11.29 13.37 12.27
C ARG A 194 9.82 13.27 12.65
N THR A 195 8.98 12.90 11.71
CA THR A 195 7.54 12.71 11.93
C THR A 195 7.28 11.55 12.91
N LEU A 196 8.05 10.47 12.80
CA LEU A 196 8.02 9.36 13.76
C LEU A 196 8.54 9.79 15.14
N ALA A 197 9.62 10.56 15.19
CA ALA A 197 10.16 11.09 16.44
C ALA A 197 9.14 12.00 17.16
N ASP A 198 8.43 12.86 16.41
CA ASP A 198 7.36 13.71 16.95
C ASP A 198 6.19 12.86 17.51
N LEU A 199 5.75 11.83 16.77
CA LEU A 199 4.70 10.93 17.24
C LEU A 199 5.13 10.18 18.51
N LEU A 200 6.33 9.59 18.52
CA LEU A 200 6.82 8.81 19.65
C LEU A 200 7.06 9.68 20.88
N THR A 201 7.56 10.90 20.70
CA THR A 201 7.67 11.88 21.82
C THR A 201 6.30 12.21 22.40
N PHE A 202 5.31 12.42 21.54
CA PHE A 202 3.95 12.68 21.98
C PHE A 202 3.33 11.49 22.72
N VAL A 203 3.55 10.27 22.25
CA VAL A 203 3.11 9.03 22.93
C VAL A 203 3.77 8.92 24.31
N ASP A 204 5.08 9.20 24.41
CA ASP A 204 5.81 9.16 25.68
C ASP A 204 5.27 10.18 26.70
N GLU A 205 4.99 11.40 26.24
CA GLU A 205 4.43 12.46 27.09
C GLU A 205 2.97 12.22 27.51
N THR A 206 2.19 11.49 26.70
CA THR A 206 0.74 11.32 26.92
C THR A 206 0.41 10.01 27.61
N VAL A 207 1.09 8.92 27.28
CA VAL A 207 0.84 7.57 27.76
C VAL A 207 2.04 7.00 28.51
N GLY A 208 3.25 7.23 28.02
CA GLY A 208 4.50 6.60 28.43
C GLY A 208 4.92 5.48 27.47
N LEU A 209 6.17 5.48 27.00
CA LEU A 209 6.70 4.39 26.17
C LEU A 209 6.94 3.10 26.99
N ASP A 210 7.03 3.20 28.30
CA ASP A 210 7.10 2.06 29.23
C ASP A 210 5.74 1.35 29.40
N GLU A 211 4.65 1.95 28.98
CA GLU A 211 3.29 1.36 28.94
C GLU A 211 2.83 1.07 27.49
N THR A 212 3.67 1.34 26.49
CA THR A 212 3.28 1.27 25.09
C THR A 212 4.06 0.18 24.32
N LEU A 213 3.35 -0.76 23.69
CA LEU A 213 3.92 -1.63 22.67
C LEU A 213 3.92 -0.91 21.32
N VAL A 214 5.11 -0.53 20.83
CA VAL A 214 5.30 0.05 19.50
C VAL A 214 5.62 -1.06 18.51
N VAL A 215 4.87 -1.12 17.41
CA VAL A 215 5.11 -2.04 16.30
C VAL A 215 5.27 -1.23 15.02
N LEU A 216 6.42 -1.33 14.35
CA LEU A 216 6.70 -0.68 13.08
C LEU A 216 6.94 -1.73 12.00
N SER A 217 6.21 -1.64 10.91
CA SER A 217 6.39 -2.44 9.70
C SER A 217 5.98 -1.64 8.47
N ALA A 218 6.05 -2.26 7.30
CA ALA A 218 5.48 -1.73 6.07
C ALA A 218 4.66 -2.83 5.37
N ASP A 219 3.70 -2.42 4.56
CA ASP A 219 2.85 -3.30 3.76
C ASP A 219 3.62 -3.92 2.58
N HIS A 220 4.57 -3.19 2.00
CA HIS A 220 5.46 -3.64 0.92
C HIS A 220 6.69 -2.72 0.80
N GLY A 221 7.66 -3.15 -0.01
CA GLY A 221 8.72 -2.32 -0.55
C GLY A 221 8.38 -1.84 -1.97
N ALA A 222 9.38 -1.46 -2.77
CA ALA A 222 9.19 -1.03 -4.15
C ALA A 222 10.41 -1.34 -5.02
N PRO A 223 10.22 -1.64 -6.33
CA PRO A 223 11.32 -1.76 -7.28
C PRO A 223 11.90 -0.39 -7.61
N GLU A 224 13.14 -0.39 -8.07
CA GLU A 224 13.75 0.80 -8.64
C GLU A 224 13.10 1.21 -9.96
N ALA A 225 13.12 2.51 -10.26
CA ALA A 225 12.68 3.03 -11.54
C ALA A 225 13.49 2.41 -12.71
N PRO A 226 12.83 1.92 -13.78
CA PRO A 226 13.53 1.29 -14.91
C PRO A 226 14.59 2.18 -15.56
N GLY A 227 14.36 3.49 -15.60
CA GLY A 227 15.34 4.45 -16.11
C GLY A 227 16.59 4.50 -15.25
N TYR A 228 16.45 4.48 -13.93
CA TYR A 228 17.58 4.40 -13.01
C TYR A 228 18.36 3.10 -13.18
N LEU A 229 17.69 1.96 -13.20
CA LEU A 229 18.34 0.65 -13.39
C LEU A 229 19.11 0.56 -14.69
N LYS A 230 18.62 1.19 -15.76
CA LYS A 230 19.33 1.29 -17.04
C LYS A 230 20.69 2.00 -16.91
N THR A 231 20.81 3.02 -16.04
CA THR A 231 22.09 3.67 -15.77
C THR A 231 23.11 2.75 -15.10
N LEU A 232 22.62 1.72 -14.40
CA LEU A 232 23.45 0.68 -13.78
C LEU A 232 23.68 -0.53 -14.70
N GLY A 233 23.20 -0.49 -15.95
CA GLY A 233 23.32 -1.61 -16.89
C GLY A 233 22.34 -2.77 -16.59
N ILE A 234 21.35 -2.57 -15.75
CA ILE A 234 20.32 -3.55 -15.41
C ILE A 234 19.12 -3.37 -16.34
N GLU A 235 18.68 -4.47 -16.95
CA GLU A 235 17.50 -4.44 -17.80
C GLU A 235 16.22 -4.39 -16.95
N ALA A 236 15.44 -3.35 -17.17
CA ALA A 236 14.12 -3.15 -16.57
C ALA A 236 13.24 -2.41 -17.56
N LYS A 237 11.95 -2.71 -17.58
CA LYS A 237 10.98 -2.07 -18.49
C LYS A 237 9.58 -2.10 -17.90
N THR A 238 8.72 -1.26 -18.47
CA THR A 238 7.28 -1.37 -18.26
C THR A 238 6.66 -2.33 -19.27
N PHE A 239 5.67 -3.08 -18.82
CA PHE A 239 4.89 -4.01 -19.65
C PHE A 239 3.56 -3.36 -20.03
N LEU A 240 3.14 -3.51 -21.29
CA LEU A 240 1.89 -2.96 -21.81
C LEU A 240 1.05 -4.09 -22.40
N PHE A 241 -0.04 -4.45 -21.72
CA PHE A 241 -0.95 -5.52 -22.19
C PHE A 241 -1.58 -5.22 -23.55
N GLU A 242 -1.86 -3.95 -23.85
CA GLU A 242 -2.36 -3.56 -25.18
C GLU A 242 -1.41 -3.88 -26.33
N GLN A 243 -0.10 -3.85 -26.07
CA GLN A 243 0.89 -4.25 -27.06
C GLN A 243 0.99 -5.79 -27.17
N ALA A 244 0.85 -6.50 -26.05
CA ALA A 244 0.81 -7.95 -26.04
C ALA A 244 -0.35 -8.49 -26.88
N GLU A 245 -1.55 -7.92 -26.76
CA GLU A 245 -2.73 -8.34 -27.51
C GLU A 245 -2.63 -8.08 -29.02
N LYS A 246 -1.81 -7.11 -29.44
CA LYS A 246 -1.55 -6.80 -30.87
C LYS A 246 -0.52 -7.71 -31.54
N THR A 247 0.04 -8.68 -30.82
CA THR A 247 1.01 -9.61 -31.40
C THR A 247 0.34 -10.64 -32.32
N GLU A 248 1.11 -11.17 -33.29
CA GLU A 248 0.62 -12.22 -34.16
C GLU A 248 0.20 -13.48 -33.39
N SER A 249 0.83 -13.77 -32.27
CA SER A 249 0.52 -14.92 -31.43
C SER A 249 -0.86 -14.78 -30.79
N PHE A 250 -1.22 -13.59 -30.26
CA PHE A 250 -2.56 -13.33 -29.79
C PHE A 250 -3.60 -13.33 -30.92
N ALA A 251 -3.26 -12.82 -32.10
CA ALA A 251 -4.14 -12.90 -33.24
C ALA A 251 -4.46 -14.37 -33.64
N ARG A 252 -3.45 -15.26 -33.70
CA ARG A 252 -3.65 -16.70 -33.92
C ARG A 252 -4.47 -17.35 -32.81
N LEU A 253 -4.30 -16.92 -31.56
CA LEU A 253 -5.08 -17.44 -30.45
C LEU A 253 -6.56 -17.04 -30.58
N LYS A 254 -6.84 -15.79 -30.91
CA LYS A 254 -8.21 -15.32 -31.18
C LYS A 254 -8.86 -16.07 -32.34
N GLU A 255 -8.13 -16.27 -33.44
CA GLU A 255 -8.59 -17.07 -34.59
C GLU A 255 -8.90 -18.52 -34.19
N ARG A 256 -8.03 -19.15 -33.41
CA ARG A 256 -8.21 -20.55 -32.93
C ARG A 256 -9.53 -20.71 -32.15
N PHE A 257 -9.91 -19.76 -31.35
CA PHE A 257 -11.12 -19.81 -30.53
C PHE A 257 -12.34 -19.10 -31.16
N GLY A 258 -12.19 -18.53 -32.35
CA GLY A 258 -13.27 -17.82 -33.03
C GLY A 258 -13.66 -16.51 -32.36
N ILE A 259 -12.75 -15.88 -31.60
CA ILE A 259 -12.98 -14.62 -30.87
C ILE A 259 -12.64 -13.47 -31.82
N GLY A 260 -13.66 -12.73 -32.26
CA GLY A 260 -13.52 -11.62 -33.24
C GLY A 260 -13.22 -10.25 -32.60
N GLU A 261 -13.38 -10.15 -31.29
CA GLU A 261 -13.24 -8.90 -30.52
C GLU A 261 -11.96 -8.92 -29.65
N GLU A 262 -11.77 -7.89 -28.85
CA GLU A 262 -10.69 -7.87 -27.86
C GLU A 262 -10.92 -8.96 -26.83
N LEU A 263 -9.84 -9.68 -26.49
CA LEU A 263 -9.88 -10.80 -25.54
C LEU A 263 -9.49 -10.36 -24.13
N VAL A 264 -8.61 -9.34 -24.03
CA VAL A 264 -8.19 -8.76 -22.75
C VAL A 264 -9.16 -7.66 -22.35
N GLY A 265 -9.91 -7.87 -21.28
CA GLY A 265 -10.86 -6.90 -20.77
C GLY A 265 -10.18 -5.81 -19.94
N SER A 266 -9.36 -6.20 -18.95
CA SER A 266 -8.62 -5.25 -18.11
C SER A 266 -7.47 -5.93 -17.37
N PHE A 267 -6.55 -5.11 -16.86
CA PHE A 267 -5.52 -5.56 -15.93
C PHE A 267 -5.60 -4.74 -14.63
N THR A 268 -5.73 -5.43 -13.52
CA THR A 268 -5.61 -4.85 -12.18
C THR A 268 -4.56 -5.65 -11.43
N ASN A 269 -3.38 -5.09 -11.28
CA ASN A 269 -2.21 -5.79 -10.72
C ASN A 269 -2.58 -6.59 -9.46
N PRO A 270 -2.31 -7.90 -9.41
CA PRO A 270 -1.57 -8.70 -10.39
C PRO A 270 -2.47 -9.53 -11.34
N TYR A 271 -3.74 -9.20 -11.50
CA TYR A 271 -4.70 -10.01 -12.24
C TYR A 271 -5.07 -9.45 -13.60
N LEU A 272 -5.01 -10.34 -14.60
CA LEU A 272 -5.59 -10.11 -15.90
C LEU A 272 -7.03 -10.64 -15.92
N TYR A 273 -7.96 -9.83 -16.41
CA TYR A 273 -9.35 -10.19 -16.64
C TYR A 273 -9.59 -10.31 -18.14
N LEU A 274 -10.16 -11.44 -18.56
CA LEU A 274 -10.52 -11.66 -19.96
C LEU A 274 -11.97 -11.20 -20.22
N ASP A 275 -12.25 -10.86 -21.47
CA ASP A 275 -13.63 -10.56 -21.86
C ASP A 275 -14.46 -11.87 -21.92
N GLN A 276 -15.14 -12.15 -20.82
CA GLN A 276 -15.97 -13.34 -20.68
C GLN A 276 -17.18 -13.33 -21.65
N ALA A 277 -17.65 -12.15 -22.08
CA ALA A 277 -18.73 -12.02 -23.03
C ALA A 277 -18.25 -12.40 -24.44
N ALA A 278 -17.06 -11.96 -24.84
CA ALA A 278 -16.45 -12.35 -26.13
C ALA A 278 -16.17 -13.87 -26.18
N ILE A 279 -15.66 -14.47 -25.09
CA ILE A 279 -15.43 -15.92 -24.99
C ILE A 279 -16.74 -16.69 -25.14
N ALA A 280 -17.79 -16.27 -24.42
CA ALA A 280 -19.11 -16.91 -24.48
C ALA A 280 -19.77 -16.76 -25.86
N ALA A 281 -19.66 -15.59 -26.49
CA ALA A 281 -20.19 -15.35 -27.84
C ALA A 281 -19.53 -16.21 -28.90
N ALA A 282 -18.25 -16.53 -28.74
CA ALA A 282 -17.51 -17.47 -29.60
C ALA A 282 -17.85 -18.94 -29.32
N GLY A 283 -18.59 -19.27 -28.24
CA GLY A 283 -18.85 -20.62 -27.80
C GLY A 283 -17.61 -21.38 -27.35
N ALA A 284 -16.55 -20.66 -27.00
CA ALA A 284 -15.29 -21.25 -26.59
C ALA A 284 -15.32 -21.69 -25.12
N ASP A 285 -14.57 -22.75 -24.79
CA ASP A 285 -14.40 -23.16 -23.39
C ASP A 285 -13.51 -22.18 -22.65
N ARG A 286 -14.03 -21.64 -21.55
CA ARG A 286 -13.36 -20.63 -20.74
C ARG A 286 -12.00 -21.11 -20.21
N ASP A 287 -11.95 -22.32 -19.64
CA ASP A 287 -10.73 -22.85 -19.04
C ASP A 287 -9.64 -23.09 -20.12
N GLU A 288 -10.05 -23.50 -21.34
CA GLU A 288 -9.12 -23.65 -22.46
C GLU A 288 -8.59 -22.32 -22.98
N VAL A 289 -9.43 -21.28 -23.05
CA VAL A 289 -9.02 -19.92 -23.45
C VAL A 289 -8.06 -19.34 -22.41
N GLU A 290 -8.43 -19.38 -21.12
CA GLU A 290 -7.57 -18.92 -20.03
C GLU A 290 -6.20 -19.61 -20.05
N ALA A 291 -6.17 -20.95 -20.22
CA ALA A 291 -4.94 -21.71 -20.29
C ALA A 291 -4.06 -21.32 -21.49
N ALA A 292 -4.68 -21.08 -22.65
CA ALA A 292 -3.98 -20.68 -23.86
C ALA A 292 -3.40 -19.25 -23.74
N VAL A 293 -4.17 -18.30 -23.15
CA VAL A 293 -3.68 -16.94 -22.88
C VAL A 293 -2.54 -16.95 -21.86
N ALA A 294 -2.67 -17.72 -20.77
CA ALA A 294 -1.59 -17.84 -19.79
C ALA A 294 -0.30 -18.44 -20.39
N ALA A 295 -0.43 -19.44 -21.26
CA ALA A 295 0.72 -20.03 -21.96
C ALA A 295 1.38 -19.04 -22.92
N GLU A 296 0.60 -18.22 -23.62
CA GLU A 296 1.12 -17.21 -24.51
C GLU A 296 1.85 -16.11 -23.73
N LEU A 297 1.25 -15.61 -22.65
CA LEU A 297 1.88 -14.62 -21.76
C LEU A 297 3.19 -15.15 -21.16
N GLN A 298 3.22 -16.44 -20.74
CA GLN A 298 4.42 -17.07 -20.18
C GLN A 298 5.60 -17.09 -21.18
N GLY A 299 5.32 -17.07 -22.49
CA GLY A 299 6.32 -16.97 -23.55
C GLY A 299 6.81 -15.56 -23.84
N MET A 300 6.17 -14.54 -23.27
CA MET A 300 6.52 -13.14 -23.55
C MET A 300 7.65 -12.65 -22.65
N ARG A 301 8.50 -11.82 -23.22
CA ARG A 301 9.55 -11.14 -22.46
C ARG A 301 8.93 -10.18 -21.43
N GLY A 302 9.42 -10.23 -20.20
CA GLY A 302 8.92 -9.45 -19.08
C GLY A 302 7.91 -10.19 -18.20
N ILE A 303 7.48 -11.39 -18.60
CA ILE A 303 6.60 -12.25 -17.80
C ILE A 303 7.41 -13.41 -17.22
N ALA A 304 7.54 -13.44 -15.90
CA ALA A 304 8.20 -14.52 -15.17
C ALA A 304 7.27 -15.72 -14.93
N TYR A 305 5.98 -15.45 -14.71
CA TYR A 305 4.99 -16.50 -14.45
C TYR A 305 3.58 -16.01 -14.78
N ALA A 306 2.81 -16.84 -15.47
CA ALA A 306 1.39 -16.61 -15.71
C ALA A 306 0.63 -17.89 -15.39
N VAL A 307 -0.42 -17.79 -14.57
CA VAL A 307 -1.19 -18.96 -14.12
C VAL A 307 -2.67 -18.63 -14.02
N THR A 308 -3.51 -19.55 -14.49
CA THR A 308 -4.96 -19.38 -14.47
C THR A 308 -5.54 -19.58 -13.07
N SER A 309 -6.61 -18.87 -12.77
CA SER A 309 -7.38 -19.05 -11.54
C SER A 309 -7.93 -20.47 -11.42
N SER A 310 -8.30 -21.11 -12.55
CA SER A 310 -8.74 -22.50 -12.58
C SER A 310 -7.65 -23.49 -12.15
N ALA A 311 -6.38 -23.26 -12.55
CA ALA A 311 -5.25 -24.06 -12.09
C ALA A 311 -4.97 -23.87 -10.59
N LEU A 312 -5.05 -22.63 -10.09
CA LEU A 312 -4.88 -22.31 -8.68
C LEU A 312 -5.97 -22.97 -7.81
N ARG A 313 -7.23 -22.93 -8.23
CA ARG A 313 -8.36 -23.60 -7.54
C ARG A 313 -8.16 -25.11 -7.44
N ARG A 314 -7.63 -25.74 -8.49
CA ARG A 314 -7.36 -27.19 -8.49
C ARG A 314 -6.04 -27.59 -7.81
N GLY A 315 -5.25 -26.60 -7.35
CA GLY A 315 -3.89 -26.88 -6.85
C GLY A 315 -2.92 -27.40 -7.91
N ALA A 316 -3.24 -27.27 -9.19
CA ALA A 316 -2.46 -27.75 -10.32
C ALA A 316 -1.35 -26.79 -10.70
N VAL A 317 -0.50 -26.43 -9.72
CA VAL A 317 0.63 -25.51 -9.88
C VAL A 317 1.89 -26.13 -9.28
N PRO A 318 3.07 -25.86 -9.85
CA PRO A 318 4.33 -26.39 -9.30
C PRO A 318 4.59 -25.81 -7.89
N ASP A 319 5.26 -26.59 -7.02
CA ASP A 319 5.65 -26.12 -5.71
C ASP A 319 6.97 -25.32 -5.77
N THR A 320 6.87 -24.04 -6.13
CA THR A 320 7.98 -23.09 -6.16
C THR A 320 7.72 -21.94 -5.19
N LYS A 321 8.76 -21.13 -4.87
CA LYS A 321 8.61 -19.93 -4.06
C LYS A 321 7.57 -18.96 -4.65
N ILE A 322 7.61 -18.75 -5.97
CA ILE A 322 6.67 -17.88 -6.67
C ILE A 322 5.25 -18.43 -6.60
N SER A 323 5.06 -19.71 -6.90
CA SER A 323 3.71 -20.33 -6.86
C SER A 323 3.11 -20.33 -5.46
N ARG A 324 3.91 -20.49 -4.42
CA ARG A 324 3.44 -20.36 -3.02
C ARG A 324 2.97 -18.93 -2.71
N ALA A 325 3.72 -17.91 -3.14
CA ALA A 325 3.34 -16.51 -2.97
C ALA A 325 2.05 -16.18 -3.75
N VAL A 326 1.93 -16.65 -4.99
CA VAL A 326 0.71 -16.50 -5.81
C VAL A 326 -0.49 -17.17 -5.14
N ARG A 327 -0.33 -18.39 -4.63
CA ARG A 327 -1.41 -19.09 -3.89
C ARG A 327 -1.84 -18.37 -2.62
N ALA A 328 -0.90 -17.77 -1.89
CA ALA A 328 -1.21 -16.99 -0.69
C ALA A 328 -2.01 -15.71 -1.00
N ASN A 329 -1.85 -15.15 -2.21
CA ASN A 329 -2.60 -13.98 -2.67
C ASN A 329 -3.92 -14.32 -3.37
N PHE A 330 -4.15 -15.59 -3.72
CA PHE A 330 -5.30 -16.01 -4.51
C PHE A 330 -6.57 -16.20 -3.66
N HIS A 331 -7.69 -15.63 -4.13
CA HIS A 331 -9.02 -15.89 -3.56
C HIS A 331 -9.97 -16.39 -4.68
N PRO A 332 -10.67 -17.53 -4.50
CA PRO A 332 -11.48 -18.15 -5.57
C PRO A 332 -12.54 -17.25 -6.20
N ASP A 333 -13.16 -16.37 -5.39
CA ASP A 333 -14.30 -15.56 -5.82
C ASP A 333 -13.95 -14.06 -6.01
N ARG A 334 -12.67 -13.67 -5.85
CA ARG A 334 -12.26 -12.27 -5.93
C ARG A 334 -11.09 -12.02 -6.86
N SER A 335 -10.32 -13.05 -7.16
CA SER A 335 -9.18 -12.97 -8.09
C SER A 335 -9.65 -12.96 -9.54
N GLY A 336 -8.86 -12.34 -10.42
CA GLY A 336 -9.09 -12.34 -11.86
C GLY A 336 -8.83 -13.68 -12.53
N ASP A 337 -8.89 -13.72 -13.84
CA ASP A 337 -8.81 -14.97 -14.61
C ASP A 337 -7.38 -15.54 -14.67
N ILE A 338 -6.38 -14.66 -14.78
CA ILE A 338 -4.97 -15.06 -14.86
C ILE A 338 -4.16 -14.20 -13.88
N TYR A 339 -3.39 -14.84 -13.01
CA TYR A 339 -2.38 -14.19 -12.19
C TYR A 339 -1.10 -14.02 -13.00
N VAL A 340 -0.58 -12.79 -13.06
CA VAL A 340 0.64 -12.46 -13.82
C VAL A 340 1.72 -11.99 -12.85
N VAL A 341 2.89 -12.62 -12.89
CA VAL A 341 4.10 -12.17 -12.22
C VAL A 341 5.07 -11.70 -13.30
N PHE A 342 5.47 -10.45 -13.22
CA PHE A 342 6.48 -9.89 -14.11
C PHE A 342 7.89 -10.36 -13.73
N GLU A 343 8.83 -10.31 -14.67
CA GLU A 343 10.25 -10.48 -14.38
C GLU A 343 10.72 -9.41 -13.37
N PRO A 344 11.83 -9.65 -12.63
CA PRO A 344 12.34 -8.65 -11.70
C PRO A 344 12.50 -7.28 -12.36
N HIS A 345 12.00 -6.24 -11.69
CA HIS A 345 12.03 -4.85 -12.15
C HIS A 345 11.21 -4.55 -13.42
N TRP A 346 10.24 -5.44 -13.74
CA TRP A 346 9.23 -5.17 -14.74
C TRP A 346 7.88 -4.98 -14.06
N PHE A 347 7.09 -4.03 -14.51
CA PHE A 347 5.76 -3.74 -13.99
C PHE A 347 4.90 -2.98 -15.02
N VAL A 348 3.62 -2.85 -14.76
CA VAL A 348 2.72 -1.95 -15.49
C VAL A 348 2.80 -0.58 -14.82
N ALA A 349 3.17 0.45 -15.59
CA ALA A 349 3.40 1.80 -15.09
C ALA A 349 2.19 2.73 -15.24
N ASP A 350 1.11 2.26 -15.87
CA ASP A 350 -0.09 3.08 -16.08
C ASP A 350 -1.00 3.02 -14.84
N PHE A 351 -1.26 4.20 -14.27
CA PHE A 351 -2.23 4.43 -13.22
C PHE A 351 -3.26 5.45 -13.71
N ASP A 352 -4.37 4.98 -14.28
CA ASP A 352 -5.44 5.82 -14.81
C ASP A 352 -4.94 6.92 -15.79
N GLY A 353 -3.99 6.56 -16.66
CA GLY A 353 -3.38 7.46 -17.64
C GLY A 353 -2.17 8.26 -17.13
N LEU A 354 -1.78 8.09 -15.87
CA LEU A 354 -0.53 8.63 -15.32
C LEU A 354 0.56 7.56 -15.36
N THR A 355 1.66 7.85 -16.03
CA THR A 355 2.84 6.97 -16.01
C THR A 355 3.64 7.24 -14.74
N VAL A 356 3.80 6.21 -13.90
CA VAL A 356 4.57 6.27 -12.65
C VAL A 356 6.00 5.78 -12.83
N ALA A 357 6.92 6.33 -12.02
CA ALA A 357 8.33 5.95 -12.05
C ALA A 357 8.57 4.55 -11.48
N SER A 358 7.76 4.14 -10.49
CA SER A 358 7.85 2.83 -9.85
C SER A 358 6.47 2.33 -9.45
N ALA A 359 6.26 1.01 -9.50
CA ALA A 359 5.07 0.33 -9.00
C ALA A 359 5.45 -1.01 -8.36
N HIS A 360 4.73 -1.41 -7.34
CA HIS A 360 4.96 -2.61 -6.52
C HIS A 360 3.87 -3.66 -6.72
N GLY A 361 3.94 -4.76 -5.96
CA GLY A 361 2.94 -5.83 -5.96
C GLY A 361 3.45 -7.14 -6.54
N SER A 362 4.76 -7.33 -6.55
CA SER A 362 5.41 -8.54 -7.01
C SER A 362 5.86 -9.45 -5.84
N PRO A 363 6.13 -10.75 -6.07
CA PRO A 363 6.70 -11.64 -5.06
C PRO A 363 8.22 -11.47 -4.89
N TRP A 364 8.83 -10.50 -5.54
CA TRP A 364 10.28 -10.28 -5.50
C TRP A 364 10.72 -9.63 -4.19
N THR A 365 12.00 -9.81 -3.86
CA THR A 365 12.53 -9.41 -2.56
C THR A 365 12.44 -7.89 -2.31
N TYR A 366 12.56 -7.07 -3.35
CA TYR A 366 12.46 -5.62 -3.20
C TYR A 366 11.06 -5.15 -2.80
N ASP A 367 10.00 -5.91 -3.14
CA ASP A 367 8.64 -5.65 -2.70
C ASP A 367 8.31 -6.34 -1.36
N SER A 368 8.86 -7.54 -1.14
CA SER A 368 8.47 -8.40 -0.01
C SER A 368 9.38 -8.30 1.21
N HIS A 369 10.51 -7.58 1.14
CA HIS A 369 11.41 -7.41 2.27
C HIS A 369 11.16 -6.06 2.95
N VAL A 370 10.50 -6.09 4.08
CA VAL A 370 10.16 -4.91 4.89
C VAL A 370 10.68 -5.08 6.32
N PRO A 371 10.90 -3.99 7.07
CA PRO A 371 11.26 -4.08 8.47
C PRO A 371 10.09 -4.62 9.30
N VAL A 372 10.38 -5.34 10.38
CA VAL A 372 9.46 -5.68 11.45
C VAL A 372 10.15 -5.37 12.77
N ILE A 373 9.67 -4.35 13.47
CA ILE A 373 10.27 -3.85 14.69
C ILE A 373 9.21 -3.88 15.80
N PHE A 374 9.59 -4.43 16.94
CA PHE A 374 8.83 -4.37 18.18
C PHE A 374 9.66 -3.67 19.23
N ALA A 375 9.05 -2.73 19.94
CA ALA A 375 9.66 -2.05 21.08
C ALA A 375 8.61 -1.81 22.16
N GLY A 376 9.00 -1.89 23.42
CA GLY A 376 8.10 -1.67 24.55
C GLY A 376 8.41 -2.56 25.75
N PRO A 377 7.50 -2.61 26.72
CA PRO A 377 7.70 -3.34 27.97
C PRO A 377 8.05 -4.82 27.75
N GLY A 378 9.11 -5.27 28.41
CA GLY A 378 9.55 -6.67 28.34
C GLY A 378 10.23 -7.10 27.05
N ILE A 379 10.50 -6.18 26.13
CA ILE A 379 11.21 -6.48 24.89
C ILE A 379 12.67 -6.06 25.03
N GLU A 380 13.58 -7.06 25.01
CA GLU A 380 15.01 -6.80 25.08
C GLU A 380 15.56 -6.36 23.70
N PRO A 381 16.45 -5.36 23.65
CA PRO A 381 17.06 -4.92 22.40
C PRO A 381 17.86 -6.05 21.74
N GLN A 382 17.42 -6.46 20.55
CA GLN A 382 18.10 -7.48 19.76
C GLN A 382 17.86 -7.30 18.27
N ARG A 383 18.77 -7.84 17.46
CA ARG A 383 18.59 -7.97 16.01
C ARG A 383 18.36 -9.43 15.65
N VAL A 384 17.19 -9.71 15.12
CA VAL A 384 16.79 -11.05 14.68
C VAL A 384 17.09 -11.20 13.19
N SER A 385 18.01 -12.14 12.85
CA SER A 385 18.45 -12.37 11.47
C SER A 385 17.66 -13.49 10.77
N ARG A 386 16.84 -14.26 11.50
CA ARG A 386 15.96 -15.27 10.88
C ARG A 386 14.88 -14.60 10.03
N ARG A 387 14.48 -15.28 8.97
CA ARG A 387 13.33 -14.82 8.19
C ARG A 387 12.05 -14.91 9.04
N VAL A 388 11.30 -13.83 9.02
CA VAL A 388 9.94 -13.72 9.56
C VAL A 388 9.02 -13.22 8.46
N GLU A 389 7.72 -13.32 8.64
CA GLU A 389 6.73 -12.85 7.67
C GLU A 389 5.83 -11.78 8.30
N THR A 390 5.34 -10.82 7.50
CA THR A 390 4.49 -9.74 8.03
C THR A 390 3.16 -10.27 8.59
N VAL A 391 2.71 -11.44 8.15
CA VAL A 391 1.53 -12.12 8.72
C VAL A 391 1.75 -12.55 10.18
N ASP A 392 3.02 -12.63 10.64
CA ASP A 392 3.37 -12.97 12.02
C ASP A 392 3.11 -11.81 12.98
N VAL A 393 3.02 -10.58 12.48
CA VAL A 393 2.83 -9.35 13.29
C VAL A 393 1.54 -9.43 14.10
N ALA A 394 0.40 -9.70 13.44
CA ALA A 394 -0.89 -9.79 14.12
C ALA A 394 -0.93 -10.94 15.15
N ALA A 395 -0.30 -12.08 14.83
CA ALA A 395 -0.19 -13.21 15.74
C ALA A 395 0.66 -12.86 16.98
N THR A 396 1.73 -12.10 16.78
CA THR A 396 2.60 -11.63 17.88
C THR A 396 1.86 -10.64 18.79
N ILE A 397 1.18 -9.64 18.20
CA ILE A 397 0.37 -8.70 18.96
C ILE A 397 -0.72 -9.44 19.75
N ALA A 398 -1.44 -10.37 19.13
CA ALA A 398 -2.46 -11.17 19.82
C ALA A 398 -1.90 -11.93 21.02
N THR A 399 -0.68 -12.47 20.91
CA THR A 399 0.00 -13.18 21.99
C THR A 399 0.37 -12.24 23.13
N VAL A 400 0.96 -11.10 22.85
CA VAL A 400 1.29 -10.06 23.84
C VAL A 400 0.04 -9.58 24.55
N MET A 401 -1.02 -9.27 23.77
CA MET A 401 -2.30 -8.81 24.27
C MET A 401 -3.18 -9.91 24.87
N ARG A 402 -2.74 -11.18 24.84
CA ARG A 402 -3.49 -12.36 25.33
C ARG A 402 -4.89 -12.49 24.74
N THR A 403 -5.08 -12.06 23.50
CA THR A 403 -6.33 -12.19 22.75
C THR A 403 -6.34 -13.46 21.91
N LYS A 404 -7.45 -13.73 21.23
CA LYS A 404 -7.47 -14.72 20.15
C LYS A 404 -6.74 -14.18 18.93
N LEU A 405 -6.24 -15.08 18.10
CA LEU A 405 -5.75 -14.74 16.76
C LEU A 405 -6.92 -14.25 15.90
N PRO A 406 -6.69 -13.29 15.00
CA PRO A 406 -7.67 -12.98 13.97
C PRO A 406 -8.13 -14.24 13.22
N SER A 407 -9.40 -14.31 12.86
CA SER A 407 -10.00 -15.56 12.34
C SER A 407 -9.38 -16.06 11.03
N GLY A 408 -8.73 -15.20 10.27
CA GLY A 408 -7.98 -15.54 9.05
C GLY A 408 -6.46 -15.55 9.22
N ALA A 409 -5.94 -15.41 10.44
CA ALA A 409 -4.50 -15.36 10.67
C ALA A 409 -3.85 -16.72 10.35
N VAL A 410 -2.75 -16.66 9.61
CA VAL A 410 -1.91 -17.81 9.24
C VAL A 410 -0.49 -17.67 9.76
N GLY A 411 -0.16 -16.55 10.39
CA GLY A 411 1.15 -16.27 10.98
C GLY A 411 1.34 -16.95 12.33
N GLU A 412 2.60 -17.06 12.75
CA GLU A 412 3.01 -17.56 14.04
C GLU A 412 3.59 -16.44 14.92
N PRO A 413 3.37 -16.45 16.24
CA PRO A 413 3.96 -15.46 17.12
C PRO A 413 5.50 -15.46 17.05
N LEU A 414 6.07 -14.28 16.95
CA LEU A 414 7.51 -14.08 17.02
C LEU A 414 7.94 -14.14 18.48
N GLY A 415 8.71 -15.14 18.83
CA GLY A 415 9.26 -15.37 20.17
C GLY A 415 10.73 -14.96 20.27
#